data_d626a15cb49b7ccff3682843e50568c0
#
_entry.id   d626a15cb49b7ccff3682843e50568c0
#
_cell.length_a   1.000
_cell.length_b   1.000
_cell.length_c   1.000
_cell.angle_alpha   90.00
_cell.angle_beta   90.00
_cell.angle_gamma   90.00
#
_symmetry.space_group_name_H-M   'P 1'
#
loop_
_entity.id
_entity.type
_entity.pdbx_description
1 polymer ?
#
loop_
_entity_poly.entity_id
_entity_poly.type
_entity_poly.pdbx_seq_one_letter_code
_entity_poly.pdbx_strand_id
1 'polypeptide(L)'
;MEQITGTKTCRDARRSDLPSLAGSTATLHGAVHAVRDLGGVTFLTLRTADGAVQCVCASGMELPAEESTVRVRGAVRAEERATGGYELALEALEVLSVPAEGMPVPVSKYKLKLNLDTELGLRPVVLRNLRKRSVFKIQEGITRAFRDYLTAEGFTEVHTPKIVHAGAEGGSNIFKLDYFGKKAFLAQSPQFYKQTMVGVFERVFEVAPVFRAEKHSTARHLNEYTGLDFEMGYIDSFTDIMEVETGFLQAAMALLEKEYSEDLKRLGVELPDLSKGIPAVRFDEAKRLAAEKYGRPIRDPYDLEPEEEVNIGRYFQEEYGSDFVFVTHYPSKKRPFYAMDDPENPKYTLSFDLLFRGMEVTTGGQRVHSYGEQIAKMLERGMEPDDFQSYLMIHKHGMPPHGGLGIGLERLTMKLCGLD
;
A
#
# COMPACT_ATOMS: atom_id res chain seq x y z
N MET A 1 -0.24 13.49 43.98
CA MET A 1 0.16 12.75 42.77
C MET A 1 -1.08 12.65 41.92
N GLU A 2 -1.11 13.27 40.74
CA GLU A 2 -2.26 13.29 39.85
C GLU A 2 -2.23 12.04 39.00
N GLN A 3 -3.34 11.29 38.94
CA GLN A 3 -3.44 10.11 38.09
C GLN A 3 -3.91 10.53 36.68
N ILE A 4 -3.12 10.21 35.66
CA ILE A 4 -3.50 10.42 34.26
C ILE A 4 -4.45 9.28 33.88
N THR A 5 -5.75 9.60 33.80
CA THR A 5 -6.79 8.67 33.30
C THR A 5 -6.87 8.77 31.79
N GLY A 6 -7.04 7.68 31.06
CA GLY A 6 -7.13 7.67 29.59
C GLY A 6 -8.35 8.40 29.00
N THR A 7 -9.15 9.09 29.83
CA THR A 7 -10.38 9.76 29.40
C THR A 7 -10.10 11.22 29.03
N LYS A 8 -10.27 11.57 27.76
CA LYS A 8 -10.24 12.94 27.29
C LYS A 8 -11.61 13.59 27.42
N THR A 9 -11.77 14.48 28.40
CA THR A 9 -13.06 15.12 28.71
C THR A 9 -13.37 16.35 27.87
N CYS A 10 -12.35 16.97 27.26
CA CYS A 10 -12.52 18.13 26.38
C CYS A 10 -11.75 17.90 25.09
N ARG A 11 -12.45 17.88 23.96
CA ARG A 11 -11.90 17.64 22.64
C ARG A 11 -12.58 18.54 21.62
N ASP A 12 -11.79 19.23 20.80
CA ASP A 12 -12.32 19.96 19.65
C ASP A 12 -13.01 18.97 18.67
N ALA A 13 -14.07 19.38 18.03
CA ALA A 13 -14.79 18.59 17.04
C ALA A 13 -13.89 18.31 15.83
N ARG A 14 -14.17 17.23 15.12
CA ARG A 14 -13.61 16.93 13.80
C ARG A 14 -14.57 17.40 12.72
N ARG A 15 -14.08 17.51 11.49
CA ARG A 15 -14.94 17.75 10.35
C ARG A 15 -16.03 16.68 10.21
N SER A 16 -15.69 15.43 10.43
CA SER A 16 -16.61 14.28 10.42
C SER A 16 -17.74 14.37 11.46
N ASP A 17 -17.60 15.18 12.49
CA ASP A 17 -18.61 15.36 13.53
C ASP A 17 -19.67 16.41 13.13
N LEU A 18 -19.41 17.27 12.12
CA LEU A 18 -20.27 18.37 11.73
C LEU A 18 -21.72 17.98 11.40
N PRO A 19 -22.00 16.85 10.70
CA PRO A 19 -23.37 16.43 10.46
C PRO A 19 -24.19 16.28 11.73
N SER A 20 -23.60 15.73 12.80
CA SER A 20 -24.26 15.51 14.09
C SER A 20 -24.37 16.79 14.93
N LEU A 21 -23.61 17.85 14.56
CA LEU A 21 -23.55 19.12 15.26
C LEU A 21 -24.34 20.24 14.55
N ALA A 22 -25.09 19.89 13.50
CA ALA A 22 -25.89 20.88 12.74
C ALA A 22 -26.84 21.65 13.68
N GLY A 23 -26.84 22.97 13.56
CA GLY A 23 -27.63 23.87 14.42
C GLY A 23 -27.04 24.15 15.80
N SER A 24 -25.88 23.55 16.14
CA SER A 24 -25.17 23.83 17.39
C SER A 24 -23.82 24.53 17.14
N THR A 25 -23.14 24.94 18.19
CA THR A 25 -21.80 25.55 18.09
C THR A 25 -20.73 24.46 18.20
N ALA A 26 -19.73 24.51 17.30
CA ALA A 26 -18.57 23.63 17.35
C ALA A 26 -17.27 24.41 17.45
N THR A 27 -16.27 23.79 18.05
CA THR A 27 -14.87 24.25 18.05
C THR A 27 -14.04 23.26 17.24
N LEU A 28 -13.30 23.76 16.24
CA LEU A 28 -12.39 22.98 15.42
C LEU A 28 -10.99 23.59 15.48
N HIS A 29 -9.98 22.80 15.16
CA HIS A 29 -8.62 23.28 14.95
C HIS A 29 -8.08 22.82 13.60
N GLY A 30 -7.17 23.60 13.02
CA GLY A 30 -6.56 23.29 11.74
C GLY A 30 -5.61 24.39 11.27
N ALA A 31 -5.26 24.33 10.00
CA ALA A 31 -4.48 25.38 9.35
C ALA A 31 -5.34 26.20 8.38
N VAL A 32 -5.09 27.50 8.30
CA VAL A 32 -5.70 28.39 7.29
C VAL A 32 -5.19 27.93 5.92
N HIS A 33 -6.05 27.28 5.15
CA HIS A 33 -5.68 26.74 3.84
C HIS A 33 -5.82 27.76 2.72
N ALA A 34 -6.88 28.56 2.78
CA ALA A 34 -7.13 29.66 1.86
C ALA A 34 -8.09 30.66 2.47
N VAL A 35 -7.97 31.91 2.08
CA VAL A 35 -8.92 32.99 2.37
C VAL A 35 -9.44 33.53 1.06
N ARG A 36 -10.76 33.74 0.95
CA ARG A 36 -11.42 34.33 -0.21
C ARG A 36 -12.36 35.45 0.23
N ASP A 37 -12.10 36.66 -0.22
CA ASP A 37 -12.98 37.80 -0.03
C ASP A 37 -13.83 38.02 -1.30
N LEU A 38 -15.13 38.01 -1.14
CA LEU A 38 -16.11 38.25 -2.22
C LEU A 38 -16.81 39.60 -2.10
N GLY A 39 -16.19 40.57 -1.44
CA GLY A 39 -16.66 41.94 -1.37
C GLY A 39 -17.83 42.20 -0.40
N GLY A 40 -18.27 41.24 0.36
CA GLY A 40 -19.34 41.36 1.38
C GLY A 40 -19.33 40.18 2.36
N VAL A 41 -18.71 39.08 1.95
CA VAL A 41 -18.55 37.86 2.76
C VAL A 41 -17.15 37.33 2.53
N THR A 42 -16.43 37.06 3.61
CA THR A 42 -15.13 36.45 3.56
C THR A 42 -15.23 34.99 3.98
N PHE A 43 -14.61 34.11 3.21
CA PHE A 43 -14.54 32.67 3.47
C PHE A 43 -13.12 32.31 3.86
N LEU A 44 -12.98 31.60 4.96
CA LEU A 44 -11.74 30.92 5.34
C LEU A 44 -11.94 29.42 5.12
N THR A 45 -11.03 28.80 4.38
CA THR A 45 -10.96 27.33 4.28
C THR A 45 -10.02 26.82 5.37
N LEU A 46 -10.54 26.11 6.35
CA LEU A 46 -9.78 25.47 7.42
C LEU A 46 -9.39 24.05 6.97
N ARG A 47 -8.10 23.77 6.87
CA ARG A 47 -7.60 22.41 6.65
C ARG A 47 -7.47 21.68 7.97
N THR A 48 -8.23 20.62 8.14
CA THR A 48 -8.26 19.74 9.31
C THR A 48 -7.56 18.42 9.02
N ALA A 49 -7.45 17.55 10.02
CA ALA A 49 -6.88 16.20 9.88
C ALA A 49 -7.67 15.34 8.89
N ASP A 50 -9.00 15.51 8.83
CA ASP A 50 -9.94 14.71 8.05
C ASP A 50 -10.55 15.45 6.84
N GLY A 51 -9.99 16.60 6.43
CA GLY A 51 -10.42 17.28 5.22
C GLY A 51 -10.29 18.80 5.26
N ALA A 52 -11.24 19.49 4.70
CA ALA A 52 -11.35 20.94 4.73
C ALA A 52 -12.76 21.35 5.12
N VAL A 53 -12.88 22.42 5.89
CA VAL A 53 -14.14 23.03 6.35
C VAL A 53 -14.18 24.46 5.84
N GLN A 54 -15.30 24.84 5.23
CA GLN A 54 -15.58 26.23 4.91
C GLN A 54 -16.04 26.96 6.16
N CYS A 55 -15.39 28.08 6.48
CA CYS A 55 -15.79 28.98 7.56
C CYS A 55 -16.25 30.29 6.93
N VAL A 56 -17.45 30.76 7.29
CA VAL A 56 -18.00 32.08 6.90
C VAL A 56 -17.58 33.06 7.98
N CYS A 57 -16.79 34.06 7.60
CA CYS A 57 -16.21 35.01 8.53
C CYS A 57 -17.14 36.24 8.69
N ALA A 58 -17.23 36.74 9.91
CA ALA A 58 -17.92 38.03 10.17
C ALA A 58 -17.18 39.19 9.48
N SER A 59 -17.92 40.20 9.04
CA SER A 59 -17.35 41.40 8.43
C SER A 59 -16.39 42.08 9.41
N GLY A 60 -15.19 42.42 8.92
CA GLY A 60 -14.15 43.10 9.73
C GLY A 60 -13.30 42.15 10.62
N MET A 61 -13.50 40.85 10.55
CA MET A 61 -12.65 39.90 11.27
C MET A 61 -11.23 39.87 10.66
N GLU A 62 -10.22 40.14 11.46
CA GLU A 62 -8.83 39.98 11.05
C GLU A 62 -8.48 38.49 10.92
N LEU A 63 -8.03 38.10 9.74
CA LEU A 63 -7.67 36.71 9.44
C LEU A 63 -6.14 36.58 9.32
N PRO A 64 -5.55 35.55 9.94
CA PRO A 64 -4.11 35.32 9.84
C PRO A 64 -3.72 34.80 8.45
N ALA A 65 -2.43 34.87 8.13
CA ALA A 65 -1.86 34.39 6.88
C ALA A 65 -2.18 32.89 6.63
N GLU A 66 -2.18 32.50 5.35
CA GLU A 66 -2.25 31.08 4.96
C GLU A 66 -1.21 30.26 5.71
N GLU A 67 -1.55 29.05 6.08
CA GLU A 67 -0.77 28.09 6.88
C GLU A 67 -0.60 28.48 8.36
N SER A 68 -1.15 29.60 8.84
CA SER A 68 -1.30 29.79 10.29
C SER A 68 -2.17 28.71 10.88
N THR A 69 -1.77 28.17 12.04
CA THR A 69 -2.60 27.20 12.77
C THR A 69 -3.54 27.94 13.70
N VAL A 70 -4.79 27.53 13.70
CA VAL A 70 -5.86 28.23 14.42
C VAL A 70 -6.81 27.26 15.11
N ARG A 71 -7.45 27.76 16.17
CA ARG A 71 -8.67 27.16 16.72
C ARG A 71 -9.81 28.11 16.39
N VAL A 72 -10.87 27.55 15.83
CA VAL A 72 -12.04 28.32 15.39
C VAL A 72 -13.28 27.80 16.11
N ARG A 73 -14.18 28.74 16.47
CA ARG A 73 -15.47 28.41 17.06
C ARG A 73 -16.58 29.09 16.27
N GLY A 74 -17.67 28.40 16.03
CA GLY A 74 -18.81 28.95 15.29
C GLY A 74 -20.01 28.02 15.23
N ALA A 75 -21.13 28.54 14.73
CA ALA A 75 -22.34 27.77 14.51
C ALA A 75 -22.22 26.88 13.26
N VAL A 76 -22.54 25.60 13.40
CA VAL A 76 -22.53 24.63 12.30
C VAL A 76 -23.82 24.79 11.49
N ARG A 77 -23.71 25.00 10.20
CA ARG A 77 -24.82 25.15 9.26
C ARG A 77 -24.73 24.13 8.15
N ALA A 78 -25.88 23.59 7.73
CA ALA A 78 -25.97 22.81 6.51
C ALA A 78 -25.85 23.77 5.31
N GLU A 79 -24.95 23.50 4.37
CA GLU A 79 -24.72 24.25 3.13
C GLU A 79 -24.27 23.28 2.03
N GLU A 80 -25.17 22.98 1.10
CA GLU A 80 -24.92 21.99 0.04
C GLU A 80 -23.73 22.31 -0.86
N ARG A 81 -23.40 23.60 -1.02
CA ARG A 81 -22.25 24.05 -1.83
C ARG A 81 -20.92 23.96 -1.07
N ALA A 82 -20.95 23.81 0.25
CA ALA A 82 -19.75 23.63 1.05
C ALA A 82 -19.22 22.19 0.92
N THR A 83 -17.90 22.03 0.92
CA THR A 83 -17.27 20.70 0.90
C THR A 83 -17.71 19.88 2.11
N GLY A 84 -18.42 18.77 1.87
CA GLY A 84 -18.98 17.92 2.91
C GLY A 84 -20.36 18.34 3.40
N GLY A 85 -21.02 19.30 2.73
CA GLY A 85 -22.41 19.69 2.99
C GLY A 85 -22.62 20.58 4.23
N TYR A 86 -21.54 21.02 4.89
CA TYR A 86 -21.59 21.82 6.11
C TYR A 86 -20.54 22.91 6.12
N GLU A 87 -20.88 24.05 6.73
CA GLU A 87 -19.99 25.16 6.97
C GLU A 87 -20.05 25.63 8.42
N LEU A 88 -19.06 26.40 8.84
CA LEU A 88 -18.99 27.01 10.16
C LEU A 88 -19.19 28.51 10.04
N ALA A 89 -20.29 29.06 10.58
CA ALA A 89 -20.44 30.51 10.74
C ALA A 89 -19.52 30.94 11.89
N LEU A 90 -18.40 31.58 11.56
CA LEU A 90 -17.30 31.84 12.47
C LEU A 90 -17.67 32.94 13.47
N GLU A 91 -17.58 32.63 14.77
CA GLU A 91 -17.81 33.53 15.90
C GLU A 91 -16.52 34.00 16.54
N ALA A 92 -15.52 33.10 16.63
CA ALA A 92 -14.22 33.38 17.24
C ALA A 92 -13.10 32.60 16.52
N LEU A 93 -11.91 33.20 16.48
CA LEU A 93 -10.69 32.64 15.95
C LEU A 93 -9.55 32.95 16.92
N GLU A 94 -8.88 31.90 17.35
CA GLU A 94 -7.65 31.95 18.15
C GLU A 94 -6.47 31.51 17.27
N VAL A 95 -5.45 32.35 17.14
CA VAL A 95 -4.22 32.02 16.41
C VAL A 95 -3.29 31.27 17.34
N LEU A 96 -2.95 30.04 16.97
CA LEU A 96 -2.05 29.17 17.75
C LEU A 96 -0.58 29.36 17.32
N SER A 97 -0.36 29.50 16.01
CA SER A 97 0.95 29.85 15.44
C SER A 97 0.81 30.48 14.07
N VAL A 98 1.81 31.26 13.67
CA VAL A 98 1.92 31.87 12.34
C VAL A 98 3.18 31.37 11.63
N PRO A 99 3.20 31.24 10.30
CA PRO A 99 4.41 30.92 9.56
C PRO A 99 5.42 32.07 9.65
N ALA A 100 6.68 31.76 9.82
CA ALA A 100 7.75 32.77 9.83
C ALA A 100 8.02 33.36 8.44
N GLU A 101 7.70 32.61 7.40
CA GLU A 101 7.87 33.01 5.99
C GLU A 101 6.64 32.60 5.17
N GLY A 102 6.43 33.26 4.06
CA GLY A 102 5.37 32.91 3.11
C GLY A 102 5.60 31.53 2.50
N MET A 103 4.51 30.89 2.09
CA MET A 103 4.57 29.55 1.51
C MET A 103 5.35 29.54 0.18
N PRO A 104 6.39 28.67 0.04
CA PRO A 104 7.21 28.60 -1.18
C PRO A 104 6.42 28.06 -2.39
N VAL A 105 5.30 27.37 -2.15
CA VAL A 105 4.41 26.83 -3.18
C VAL A 105 2.95 26.99 -2.77
N PRO A 106 2.04 27.21 -3.71
CA PRO A 106 0.62 27.46 -3.41
C PRO A 106 -0.12 26.17 -3.06
N VAL A 107 0.09 25.64 -1.86
CA VAL A 107 -0.49 24.35 -1.40
C VAL A 107 -2.02 24.33 -1.40
N SER A 108 -2.69 25.47 -1.40
CA SER A 108 -4.14 25.58 -1.49
C SER A 108 -4.70 25.28 -2.88
N LYS A 109 -3.90 25.28 -3.93
CA LYS A 109 -4.35 24.95 -5.29
C LYS A 109 -4.72 23.48 -5.41
N TYR A 110 -5.81 23.20 -6.15
CA TYR A 110 -6.27 21.82 -6.38
C TYR A 110 -5.20 20.93 -7.03
N LYS A 111 -4.51 21.43 -8.07
CA LYS A 111 -3.38 20.77 -8.72
C LYS A 111 -2.12 21.61 -8.57
N LEU A 112 -1.09 21.03 -7.97
CA LEU A 112 0.25 21.61 -7.97
C LEU A 112 0.99 21.18 -9.23
N LYS A 113 1.47 22.16 -10.01
CA LYS A 113 2.30 21.93 -11.19
C LYS A 113 3.76 22.20 -10.77
N LEU A 114 4.42 21.19 -10.26
CA LEU A 114 5.83 21.22 -9.84
C LEU A 114 6.61 20.18 -10.62
N ASN A 115 7.88 20.43 -10.88
CA ASN A 115 8.79 19.36 -11.31
C ASN A 115 9.15 18.46 -10.11
N LEU A 116 9.65 17.27 -10.40
CA LEU A 116 9.93 16.25 -9.37
C LEU A 116 10.93 16.73 -8.31
N ASP A 117 12.01 17.40 -8.73
CA ASP A 117 13.07 17.88 -7.83
C ASP A 117 12.51 18.90 -6.82
N THR A 118 11.71 19.85 -7.31
CA THR A 118 11.03 20.83 -6.44
C THR A 118 10.03 20.15 -5.51
N GLU A 119 9.28 19.17 -6.03
CA GLU A 119 8.31 18.43 -5.21
C GLU A 119 9.00 17.66 -4.08
N LEU A 120 10.11 16.99 -4.37
CA LEU A 120 10.88 16.23 -3.40
C LEU A 120 11.63 17.16 -2.42
N GLY A 121 12.24 18.24 -2.91
CA GLY A 121 12.95 19.21 -2.08
C GLY A 121 12.04 19.94 -1.09
N LEU A 122 10.78 20.19 -1.47
CA LEU A 122 9.76 20.85 -0.64
C LEU A 122 8.73 19.86 -0.06
N ARG A 123 9.05 18.57 -0.02
CA ARG A 123 8.14 17.49 0.38
C ARG A 123 7.35 17.77 1.67
N PRO A 124 7.97 18.25 2.78
CA PRO A 124 7.24 18.52 4.02
C PRO A 124 6.11 19.55 3.89
N VAL A 125 6.25 20.46 2.91
CA VAL A 125 5.26 21.51 2.63
C VAL A 125 4.28 21.05 1.56
N VAL A 126 4.75 20.44 0.49
CA VAL A 126 3.93 19.95 -0.64
C VAL A 126 2.88 18.95 -0.16
N LEU A 127 3.19 18.10 0.82
CA LEU A 127 2.25 17.14 1.40
C LEU A 127 1.09 17.78 2.16
N ARG A 128 1.13 19.08 2.46
CA ARG A 128 -0.01 19.83 3.00
C ARG A 128 -1.10 20.05 1.96
N ASN A 129 -0.80 19.92 0.67
CA ASN A 129 -1.82 19.95 -0.39
C ASN A 129 -2.78 18.78 -0.24
N LEU A 130 -4.10 19.06 -0.27
CA LEU A 130 -5.13 18.07 -0.03
C LEU A 130 -5.10 16.91 -1.04
N ARG A 131 -4.83 17.19 -2.32
CA ARG A 131 -4.74 16.15 -3.35
C ARG A 131 -3.51 15.24 -3.13
N LYS A 132 -2.35 15.82 -2.81
CA LYS A 132 -1.13 15.06 -2.53
C LYS A 132 -1.29 14.19 -1.28
N ARG A 133 -1.92 14.73 -0.24
CA ARG A 133 -2.24 14.00 0.99
C ARG A 133 -3.18 12.83 0.76
N SER A 134 -4.13 12.95 -0.15
CA SER A 134 -5.11 11.91 -0.44
C SER A 134 -4.48 10.59 -0.87
N VAL A 135 -3.32 10.60 -1.56
CA VAL A 135 -2.58 9.38 -1.91
C VAL A 135 -2.24 8.55 -0.66
N PHE A 136 -1.76 9.23 0.41
CA PHE A 136 -1.42 8.56 1.67
C PHE A 136 -2.66 8.12 2.47
N LYS A 137 -3.80 8.80 2.28
CA LYS A 137 -5.07 8.34 2.86
C LYS A 137 -5.56 7.05 2.18
N ILE A 138 -5.41 6.94 0.87
CA ILE A 138 -5.69 5.68 0.15
C ILE A 138 -4.72 4.57 0.61
N GLN A 139 -3.43 4.87 0.74
CA GLN A 139 -2.43 3.93 1.24
C GLN A 139 -2.75 3.44 2.67
N GLU A 140 -3.17 4.35 3.56
CA GLU A 140 -3.67 4.02 4.91
C GLU A 140 -4.87 3.06 4.82
N GLY A 141 -5.85 3.36 3.95
CA GLY A 141 -7.04 2.53 3.76
C GLY A 141 -6.70 1.12 3.29
N ILE A 142 -5.79 0.97 2.32
CA ILE A 142 -5.30 -0.34 1.85
C ILE A 142 -4.67 -1.13 3.00
N THR A 143 -3.76 -0.49 3.76
CA THR A 143 -3.05 -1.12 4.87
C THR A 143 -4.01 -1.54 5.99
N ARG A 144 -5.00 -0.70 6.29
CA ARG A 144 -6.03 -1.01 7.28
C ARG A 144 -6.89 -2.20 6.82
N ALA A 145 -7.34 -2.18 5.57
CA ALA A 145 -8.12 -3.29 5.01
C ALA A 145 -7.36 -4.61 5.06
N PHE A 146 -6.06 -4.60 4.78
CA PHE A 146 -5.21 -5.79 4.86
C PHE A 146 -5.19 -6.37 6.28
N ARG A 147 -4.97 -5.53 7.29
CA ARG A 147 -4.98 -5.96 8.69
C ARG A 147 -6.36 -6.44 9.14
N ASP A 148 -7.40 -5.69 8.85
CA ASP A 148 -8.76 -6.01 9.27
C ASP A 148 -9.23 -7.33 8.65
N TYR A 149 -9.01 -7.50 7.34
CA TYR A 149 -9.39 -8.70 6.61
C TYR A 149 -8.65 -9.95 7.11
N LEU A 150 -7.30 -9.89 7.14
CA LEU A 150 -6.52 -11.06 7.56
C LEU A 150 -6.75 -11.43 9.03
N THR A 151 -6.94 -10.45 9.91
CA THR A 151 -7.29 -10.72 11.32
C THR A 151 -8.66 -11.43 11.40
N ALA A 152 -9.64 -11.01 10.61
CA ALA A 152 -10.95 -11.66 10.53
C ALA A 152 -10.86 -13.09 9.99
N GLU A 153 -9.92 -13.36 9.06
CA GLU A 153 -9.63 -14.70 8.53
C GLU A 153 -8.73 -15.55 9.44
N GLY A 154 -8.47 -15.11 10.67
CA GLY A 154 -7.71 -15.85 11.68
C GLY A 154 -6.20 -15.80 11.54
N PHE A 155 -5.66 -14.85 10.78
CA PHE A 155 -4.22 -14.63 10.69
C PHE A 155 -3.70 -13.86 11.92
N THR A 156 -2.49 -14.19 12.35
CA THR A 156 -1.75 -13.51 13.42
C THR A 156 -0.76 -12.52 12.82
N GLU A 157 -0.81 -11.23 13.21
CA GLU A 157 0.23 -10.26 12.83
C GLU A 157 1.52 -10.55 13.58
N VAL A 158 2.63 -10.66 12.83
CA VAL A 158 3.97 -10.88 13.36
C VAL A 158 4.90 -9.73 12.99
N HIS A 159 5.95 -9.54 13.77
CA HIS A 159 6.96 -8.50 13.54
C HIS A 159 8.34 -9.13 13.47
N THR A 160 8.91 -9.20 12.29
CA THR A 160 10.17 -9.92 12.03
C THR A 160 11.37 -8.98 11.99
N PRO A 161 12.58 -9.47 12.30
CA PRO A 161 13.80 -8.68 12.19
C PRO A 161 14.06 -8.16 10.78
N LYS A 162 14.58 -6.92 10.69
CA LYS A 162 14.98 -6.28 9.42
C LYS A 162 16.50 -6.19 9.24
N ILE A 163 17.26 -6.46 10.30
CA ILE A 163 18.69 -6.74 10.21
C ILE A 163 18.83 -8.27 10.35
N VAL A 164 19.33 -8.93 9.29
CA VAL A 164 19.30 -10.38 9.17
C VAL A 164 20.68 -10.94 8.83
N HIS A 165 20.88 -12.25 9.09
CA HIS A 165 22.13 -12.93 8.82
C HIS A 165 22.28 -13.34 7.36
N ALA A 166 21.20 -13.67 6.65
CA ALA A 166 21.21 -14.13 5.26
C ALA A 166 20.07 -13.49 4.44
N GLY A 167 20.26 -13.37 3.13
CA GLY A 167 19.24 -12.91 2.21
C GLY A 167 18.29 -14.04 1.82
N ALA A 168 16.98 -13.74 1.76
CA ALA A 168 15.94 -14.69 1.41
C ALA A 168 15.75 -14.83 -0.12
N GLU A 169 16.02 -13.77 -0.90
CA GLU A 169 15.67 -13.67 -2.33
C GLU A 169 16.89 -13.84 -3.27
N GLY A 170 18.01 -14.37 -2.76
CA GLY A 170 19.26 -14.48 -3.51
C GLY A 170 20.18 -13.28 -3.34
N GLY A 171 21.49 -13.53 -3.50
CA GLY A 171 22.54 -12.66 -2.96
C GLY A 171 22.92 -11.40 -3.71
N SER A 172 22.33 -11.06 -4.89
CA SER A 172 22.85 -9.98 -5.73
C SER A 172 22.36 -8.57 -5.37
N ASN A 173 21.11 -8.43 -4.91
CA ASN A 173 20.46 -7.15 -4.63
C ASN A 173 20.20 -6.95 -3.14
N ILE A 174 21.23 -7.14 -2.30
CA ILE A 174 21.10 -7.04 -0.85
C ILE A 174 22.02 -5.94 -0.28
N PHE A 175 21.48 -5.12 0.61
CA PHE A 175 22.27 -4.15 1.37
C PHE A 175 23.04 -4.86 2.47
N LYS A 176 24.38 -4.65 2.48
CA LYS A 176 25.31 -5.20 3.46
C LYS A 176 25.61 -4.17 4.54
N LEU A 177 25.65 -4.62 5.80
CA LEU A 177 25.93 -3.79 6.96
C LEU A 177 27.12 -4.37 7.74
N ASP A 178 27.90 -3.50 8.38
CA ASP A 178 28.75 -3.88 9.50
C ASP A 178 27.90 -3.87 10.79
N TYR A 179 27.80 -5.02 11.44
CA TYR A 179 27.06 -5.15 12.69
C TYR A 179 28.02 -5.60 13.79
N PHE A 180 28.65 -4.64 14.46
CA PHE A 180 29.66 -4.90 15.52
C PHE A 180 30.78 -5.84 15.06
N GLY A 181 31.35 -5.57 13.88
CA GLY A 181 32.42 -6.36 13.28
C GLY A 181 31.95 -7.68 12.63
N LYS A 182 30.65 -7.93 12.56
CA LYS A 182 30.05 -9.06 11.84
C LYS A 182 29.28 -8.57 10.62
N LYS A 183 29.20 -9.38 9.58
CA LYS A 183 28.35 -9.08 8.42
C LYS A 183 26.88 -9.29 8.79
N ALA A 184 26.05 -8.31 8.45
CA ALA A 184 24.61 -8.40 8.47
C ALA A 184 24.03 -7.83 7.19
N PHE A 185 22.73 -8.00 6.98
CA PHE A 185 22.04 -7.57 5.78
C PHE A 185 20.71 -6.92 6.16
N LEU A 186 20.22 -5.99 5.32
CA LEU A 186 18.83 -5.55 5.40
C LEU A 186 17.92 -6.60 4.75
N ALA A 187 16.80 -6.90 5.39
CA ALA A 187 15.86 -7.92 4.93
C ALA A 187 15.22 -7.54 3.59
N GLN A 188 15.30 -8.43 2.60
CA GLN A 188 14.66 -8.26 1.29
C GLN A 188 13.17 -8.63 1.32
N SER A 189 12.78 -9.51 2.25
CA SER A 189 11.41 -9.92 2.59
C SER A 189 11.42 -10.63 3.95
N PRO A 190 10.28 -10.85 4.61
CA PRO A 190 10.17 -11.66 5.82
C PRO A 190 10.12 -13.17 5.54
N GLN A 191 10.47 -13.64 4.35
CA GLN A 191 10.16 -14.99 3.86
C GLN A 191 10.50 -16.13 4.83
N PHE A 192 11.72 -16.16 5.36
CA PHE A 192 12.13 -17.23 6.28
C PHE A 192 11.37 -17.21 7.59
N TYR A 193 11.07 -16.01 8.08
CA TYR A 193 10.34 -15.84 9.33
C TYR A 193 8.85 -16.15 9.17
N LYS A 194 8.19 -15.68 8.11
CA LYS A 194 6.77 -15.96 7.92
C LYS A 194 6.53 -17.46 7.69
N GLN A 195 7.42 -18.18 6.98
CA GLN A 195 7.36 -19.63 6.88
C GLN A 195 7.57 -20.30 8.25
N THR A 196 8.56 -19.86 9.04
CA THR A 196 8.77 -20.34 10.40
C THR A 196 7.52 -20.20 11.26
N MET A 197 6.86 -19.05 11.17
CA MET A 197 5.69 -18.73 11.98
C MET A 197 4.42 -19.47 11.56
N VAL A 198 4.36 -20.01 10.33
CA VAL A 198 3.30 -20.96 9.95
C VAL A 198 3.33 -22.20 10.82
N GLY A 199 4.51 -22.72 11.16
CA GLY A 199 4.64 -23.85 12.08
C GLY A 199 4.23 -23.55 13.53
N VAL A 200 4.01 -22.27 13.86
CA VAL A 200 3.61 -21.79 15.21
C VAL A 200 2.16 -21.36 15.28
N PHE A 201 1.71 -20.57 14.28
CA PHE A 201 0.39 -19.91 14.29
C PHE A 201 -0.51 -20.35 13.13
N GLU A 202 -0.06 -21.22 12.24
CA GLU A 202 -0.76 -21.69 11.05
C GLU A 202 -0.93 -20.60 9.97
N ARG A 203 -1.41 -19.42 10.34
CA ARG A 203 -1.66 -18.28 9.46
C ARG A 203 -1.05 -17.02 10.05
N VAL A 204 -0.18 -16.35 9.28
CA VAL A 204 0.52 -15.17 9.73
C VAL A 204 0.60 -14.10 8.66
N PHE A 205 0.70 -12.84 9.08
CA PHE A 205 0.96 -11.73 8.18
C PHE A 205 1.87 -10.68 8.82
N GLU A 206 2.48 -9.86 8.00
CA GLU A 206 3.30 -8.74 8.41
C GLU A 206 3.11 -7.54 7.47
N VAL A 207 3.07 -6.34 8.03
CA VAL A 207 3.17 -5.07 7.29
C VAL A 207 4.44 -4.38 7.73
N ALA A 208 5.46 -4.36 6.90
CA ALA A 208 6.78 -3.88 7.31
C ALA A 208 7.65 -3.41 6.14
N PRO A 209 8.66 -2.53 6.38
CA PRO A 209 9.62 -2.16 5.36
C PRO A 209 10.49 -3.35 4.95
N VAL A 210 10.81 -3.40 3.66
CA VAL A 210 11.75 -4.34 3.05
C VAL A 210 12.70 -3.58 2.13
N PHE A 211 13.89 -4.16 1.90
CA PHE A 211 15.01 -3.45 1.29
C PHE A 211 15.60 -4.25 0.12
N ARG A 212 15.70 -3.62 -1.04
CA ARG A 212 16.31 -4.22 -2.22
C ARG A 212 17.35 -3.29 -2.81
N ALA A 213 18.60 -3.73 -2.91
CA ALA A 213 19.69 -2.93 -3.45
C ALA A 213 19.64 -2.88 -4.99
N GLU A 214 18.50 -2.46 -5.55
CA GLU A 214 18.28 -2.32 -6.98
C GLU A 214 19.18 -1.21 -7.55
N LYS A 215 19.88 -1.53 -8.63
CA LYS A 215 20.80 -0.57 -9.29
C LYS A 215 20.10 0.32 -10.31
N HIS A 216 18.85 0.02 -10.63
CA HIS A 216 18.09 0.75 -11.63
C HIS A 216 17.17 1.76 -10.96
N SER A 217 17.21 3.02 -11.43
CA SER A 217 16.30 4.07 -11.02
C SER A 217 15.15 4.14 -12.01
N THR A 218 14.06 3.47 -11.72
CA THR A 218 12.82 3.48 -12.52
C THR A 218 11.62 3.64 -11.61
N ALA A 219 10.47 4.02 -12.15
CA ALA A 219 9.21 4.09 -11.39
C ALA A 219 8.78 2.75 -10.76
N ARG A 220 9.37 1.62 -11.21
CA ARG A 220 9.05 0.26 -10.74
C ARG A 220 9.93 -0.22 -9.59
N HIS A 221 11.11 0.37 -9.39
CA HIS A 221 12.13 -0.13 -8.46
C HIS A 221 12.38 0.88 -7.34
N LEU A 222 12.01 0.48 -6.14
CA LEU A 222 12.33 1.20 -4.89
C LEU A 222 13.33 0.38 -4.10
N ASN A 223 14.31 1.06 -3.51
CA ASN A 223 15.30 0.42 -2.65
C ASN A 223 14.75 0.10 -1.25
N GLU A 224 13.70 0.80 -0.84
CA GLU A 224 12.93 0.55 0.37
C GLU A 224 11.45 0.73 0.04
N TYR A 225 10.62 -0.23 0.42
CA TYR A 225 9.17 -0.17 0.26
C TYR A 225 8.48 -0.97 1.37
N THR A 226 7.18 -0.76 1.53
CA THR A 226 6.37 -1.50 2.50
C THR A 226 5.83 -2.77 1.87
N GLY A 227 6.23 -3.92 2.40
CA GLY A 227 5.64 -5.21 2.06
C GLY A 227 4.37 -5.45 2.86
N LEU A 228 3.32 -5.93 2.17
CA LEU A 228 2.16 -6.56 2.76
C LEU A 228 2.32 -8.05 2.52
N ASP A 229 2.74 -8.77 3.52
CA ASP A 229 3.13 -10.19 3.42
C ASP A 229 2.18 -11.06 4.22
N PHE A 230 1.74 -12.20 3.68
CA PHE A 230 1.16 -13.26 4.48
C PHE A 230 1.68 -14.64 4.07
N GLU A 231 1.53 -15.61 4.98
CA GLU A 231 1.83 -17.02 4.75
C GLU A 231 0.83 -17.88 5.52
N MET A 232 0.35 -18.98 4.91
CA MET A 232 -0.66 -19.86 5.50
C MET A 232 -0.32 -21.33 5.26
N GLY A 233 -0.57 -22.14 6.27
CA GLY A 233 -0.39 -23.59 6.24
C GLY A 233 -1.69 -24.34 5.95
N TYR A 234 -1.55 -25.67 5.76
CA TYR A 234 -2.67 -26.59 5.49
C TYR A 234 -3.45 -26.24 4.24
N ILE A 235 -2.76 -25.75 3.22
CA ILE A 235 -3.35 -25.44 1.92
C ILE A 235 -3.54 -26.73 1.10
N ASP A 236 -4.60 -26.79 0.33
CA ASP A 236 -4.84 -27.84 -0.66
C ASP A 236 -4.18 -27.51 -2.00
N SER A 237 -4.13 -26.23 -2.34
CA SER A 237 -3.55 -25.71 -3.58
C SER A 237 -2.99 -24.30 -3.38
N PHE A 238 -2.08 -23.89 -4.25
CA PHE A 238 -1.63 -22.49 -4.30
C PHE A 238 -2.76 -21.51 -4.67
N THR A 239 -3.86 -22.00 -5.22
CA THR A 239 -5.06 -21.19 -5.50
C THR A 239 -5.73 -20.67 -4.23
N ASP A 240 -5.59 -21.37 -3.08
CA ASP A 240 -6.12 -20.92 -1.79
C ASP A 240 -5.51 -19.56 -1.39
N ILE A 241 -4.25 -19.34 -1.76
CA ILE A 241 -3.54 -18.08 -1.52
C ILE A 241 -4.13 -16.96 -2.41
N MET A 242 -4.41 -17.28 -3.67
CA MET A 242 -5.04 -16.35 -4.63
C MET A 242 -6.47 -15.97 -4.19
N GLU A 243 -7.21 -16.90 -3.59
CA GLU A 243 -8.54 -16.65 -3.03
C GLU A 243 -8.48 -15.67 -1.85
N VAL A 244 -7.54 -15.88 -0.91
CA VAL A 244 -7.33 -14.94 0.23
C VAL A 244 -6.92 -13.56 -0.28
N GLU A 245 -6.04 -13.47 -1.27
CA GLU A 245 -5.65 -12.19 -1.88
C GLU A 245 -6.83 -11.49 -2.56
N THR A 246 -7.64 -12.25 -3.32
CA THR A 246 -8.85 -11.72 -3.97
C THR A 246 -9.84 -11.17 -2.94
N GLY A 247 -10.08 -11.91 -1.86
CA GLY A 247 -10.95 -11.48 -0.76
C GLY A 247 -10.43 -10.20 -0.06
N PHE A 248 -9.12 -10.12 0.19
CA PHE A 248 -8.50 -8.90 0.69
C PHE A 248 -8.73 -7.71 -0.24
N LEU A 249 -8.48 -7.86 -1.55
CA LEU A 249 -8.66 -6.77 -2.52
C LEU A 249 -10.13 -6.32 -2.60
N GLN A 250 -11.08 -7.24 -2.56
CA GLN A 250 -12.52 -6.92 -2.48
C GLN A 250 -12.84 -6.11 -1.22
N ALA A 251 -12.35 -6.55 -0.06
CA ALA A 251 -12.53 -5.85 1.21
C ALA A 251 -11.88 -4.46 1.20
N ALA A 252 -10.69 -4.33 0.60
CA ALA A 252 -10.01 -3.05 0.45
C ALA A 252 -10.79 -2.07 -0.43
N MET A 253 -11.31 -2.51 -1.58
CA MET A 253 -12.13 -1.64 -2.45
C MET A 253 -13.40 -1.20 -1.74
N ALA A 254 -14.09 -2.10 -1.05
CA ALA A 254 -15.30 -1.77 -0.28
C ALA A 254 -15.02 -0.77 0.86
N LEU A 255 -13.91 -0.93 1.58
CA LEU A 255 -13.49 0.01 2.63
C LEU A 255 -13.17 1.39 2.05
N LEU A 256 -12.43 1.44 0.93
CA LEU A 256 -12.05 2.69 0.27
C LEU A 256 -13.27 3.43 -0.25
N GLU A 257 -14.20 2.75 -0.88
CA GLU A 257 -15.46 3.33 -1.34
C GLU A 257 -16.27 3.95 -0.19
N LYS A 258 -16.39 3.22 0.91
CA LYS A 258 -17.19 3.62 2.08
C LYS A 258 -16.57 4.76 2.87
N GLU A 259 -15.27 4.69 3.16
CA GLU A 259 -14.64 5.57 4.15
C GLU A 259 -13.65 6.60 3.56
N TYR A 260 -13.20 6.39 2.32
CA TYR A 260 -12.21 7.26 1.65
C TYR A 260 -12.75 7.87 0.35
N SER A 261 -14.08 7.87 0.16
CA SER A 261 -14.74 8.36 -1.06
C SER A 261 -14.34 9.78 -1.46
N GLU A 262 -14.12 10.68 -0.50
CA GLU A 262 -13.67 12.05 -0.80
C GLU A 262 -12.23 12.08 -1.34
N ASP A 263 -11.36 11.23 -0.82
CA ASP A 263 -9.98 11.14 -1.28
C ASP A 263 -9.91 10.51 -2.67
N LEU A 264 -10.68 9.46 -2.92
CA LEU A 264 -10.87 8.87 -4.26
C LEU A 264 -11.36 9.92 -5.27
N LYS A 265 -12.43 10.65 -4.93
CA LYS A 265 -13.00 11.72 -5.77
C LYS A 265 -12.00 12.84 -6.04
N ARG A 266 -11.23 13.24 -5.02
CA ARG A 266 -10.20 14.28 -5.15
C ARG A 266 -9.05 13.86 -6.06
N LEU A 267 -8.71 12.57 -6.06
CA LEU A 267 -7.71 11.99 -6.96
C LEU A 267 -8.28 11.72 -8.36
N GLY A 268 -9.60 11.54 -8.50
CA GLY A 268 -10.25 11.08 -9.72
C GLY A 268 -10.03 9.60 -9.96
N VAL A 269 -9.98 8.82 -8.87
CA VAL A 269 -9.78 7.36 -8.91
C VAL A 269 -11.11 6.66 -9.11
N GLU A 270 -11.15 5.76 -10.06
CA GLU A 270 -12.21 4.75 -10.23
C GLU A 270 -11.68 3.42 -9.68
N LEU A 271 -12.45 2.85 -8.74
CA LEU A 271 -12.10 1.57 -8.14
C LEU A 271 -12.35 0.43 -9.14
N PRO A 272 -11.47 -0.59 -9.18
CA PRO A 272 -11.70 -1.77 -10.01
C PRO A 272 -12.92 -2.57 -9.53
N ASP A 273 -13.67 -3.12 -10.47
CA ASP A 273 -14.77 -4.06 -10.17
C ASP A 273 -14.21 -5.47 -9.97
N LEU A 274 -14.32 -5.98 -8.75
CA LEU A 274 -13.90 -7.33 -8.36
C LEU A 274 -15.08 -8.27 -8.09
N SER A 275 -16.30 -7.91 -8.45
CA SER A 275 -17.51 -8.70 -8.18
C SER A 275 -17.51 -10.08 -8.83
N LYS A 276 -16.78 -10.25 -9.95
CA LYS A 276 -16.63 -11.51 -10.67
C LYS A 276 -15.35 -12.28 -10.32
N GLY A 277 -14.60 -11.83 -9.30
CA GLY A 277 -13.27 -12.35 -8.99
C GLY A 277 -12.20 -11.83 -9.95
N ILE A 278 -11.03 -12.46 -9.92
CA ILE A 278 -9.87 -12.09 -10.73
C ILE A 278 -9.56 -13.24 -11.71
N PRO A 279 -9.50 -13.00 -13.03
CA PRO A 279 -9.13 -14.02 -14.00
C PRO A 279 -7.68 -14.48 -13.83
N ALA A 280 -7.41 -15.73 -14.22
CA ALA A 280 -6.08 -16.31 -14.20
C ALA A 280 -5.68 -16.87 -15.58
N VAL A 281 -4.41 -16.77 -15.90
CA VAL A 281 -3.80 -17.31 -17.13
C VAL A 281 -2.46 -17.97 -16.79
N ARG A 282 -2.10 -19.05 -17.47
CA ARG A 282 -0.78 -19.66 -17.31
C ARG A 282 0.30 -18.82 -17.97
N PHE A 283 1.51 -18.86 -17.45
CA PHE A 283 2.65 -18.07 -17.93
C PHE A 283 2.94 -18.29 -19.43
N ASP A 284 2.97 -19.53 -19.88
CA ASP A 284 3.22 -19.88 -21.29
C ASP A 284 2.12 -19.35 -22.23
N GLU A 285 0.87 -19.39 -21.79
CA GLU A 285 -0.25 -18.81 -22.52
C GLU A 285 -0.20 -17.28 -22.54
N ALA A 286 0.15 -16.65 -21.39
CA ALA A 286 0.33 -15.20 -21.31
C ALA A 286 1.45 -14.72 -22.26
N LYS A 287 2.56 -15.44 -22.33
CA LYS A 287 3.66 -15.16 -23.28
C LYS A 287 3.19 -15.26 -24.73
N ARG A 288 2.47 -16.33 -25.06
CA ARG A 288 1.92 -16.53 -26.40
C ARG A 288 0.93 -15.42 -26.77
N LEU A 289 0.03 -15.06 -25.86
CA LEU A 289 -0.95 -14.00 -26.03
C LEU A 289 -0.27 -12.64 -26.33
N ALA A 290 0.75 -12.28 -25.56
CA ALA A 290 1.51 -11.04 -25.79
C ALA A 290 2.23 -11.06 -27.16
N ALA A 291 2.75 -12.20 -27.58
CA ALA A 291 3.43 -12.35 -28.87
C ALA A 291 2.44 -12.31 -30.06
N GLU A 292 1.38 -13.07 -30.02
CA GLU A 292 0.44 -13.23 -31.15
C GLU A 292 -0.48 -12.02 -31.32
N LYS A 293 -1.11 -11.53 -30.23
CA LYS A 293 -2.08 -10.42 -30.32
C LYS A 293 -1.42 -9.06 -30.51
N TYR A 294 -0.24 -8.85 -29.88
CA TYR A 294 0.44 -7.56 -29.91
C TYR A 294 1.73 -7.54 -30.73
N GLY A 295 2.06 -8.64 -31.42
CA GLY A 295 3.21 -8.72 -32.32
C GLY A 295 4.55 -8.61 -31.62
N ARG A 296 4.63 -8.92 -30.33
CA ARG A 296 5.83 -8.77 -29.53
C ARG A 296 6.66 -10.05 -29.54
N PRO A 297 7.92 -10.01 -30.03
CA PRO A 297 8.78 -11.18 -29.99
C PRO A 297 9.14 -11.55 -28.54
N ILE A 298 9.08 -12.83 -28.21
CA ILE A 298 9.52 -13.37 -26.90
C ILE A 298 11.05 -13.27 -26.84
N ARG A 299 11.56 -12.41 -25.96
CA ARG A 299 13.02 -12.22 -25.75
C ARG A 299 13.52 -13.03 -24.56
N ASP A 300 12.84 -12.91 -23.42
CA ASP A 300 13.10 -13.75 -22.25
C ASP A 300 11.99 -14.82 -22.14
N PRO A 301 12.27 -16.12 -22.39
CA PRO A 301 11.27 -17.17 -22.29
C PRO A 301 10.97 -17.59 -20.84
N TYR A 302 11.65 -17.01 -19.87
CA TYR A 302 11.54 -17.42 -18.45
C TYR A 302 10.90 -16.38 -17.55
N ASP A 303 10.72 -15.13 -18.04
CA ASP A 303 10.16 -14.02 -17.26
C ASP A 303 9.25 -13.15 -18.13
N LEU A 304 8.36 -12.36 -17.49
CA LEU A 304 7.60 -11.32 -18.17
C LEU A 304 8.41 -10.03 -18.21
N GLU A 305 8.55 -9.46 -19.39
CA GLU A 305 9.09 -8.11 -19.53
C GLU A 305 7.99 -7.06 -19.27
N PRO A 306 8.33 -5.85 -18.81
CA PRO A 306 7.35 -4.80 -18.47
C PRO A 306 6.31 -4.52 -19.56
N GLU A 307 6.71 -4.57 -20.83
CA GLU A 307 5.80 -4.35 -21.96
C GLU A 307 4.82 -5.53 -22.16
N GLU A 308 5.25 -6.75 -21.84
CA GLU A 308 4.37 -7.93 -21.87
C GLU A 308 3.31 -7.85 -20.76
N GLU A 309 3.70 -7.41 -19.55
CA GLU A 309 2.73 -7.18 -18.47
C GLU A 309 1.67 -6.14 -18.88
N VAL A 310 2.10 -5.02 -19.50
CA VAL A 310 1.17 -3.99 -20.03
C VAL A 310 0.23 -4.58 -21.07
N ASN A 311 0.71 -5.40 -21.99
CA ASN A 311 -0.10 -6.01 -23.03
C ASN A 311 -1.08 -7.04 -22.47
N ILE A 312 -0.64 -7.86 -21.51
CA ILE A 312 -1.50 -8.82 -20.81
C ILE A 312 -2.60 -8.07 -20.02
N GLY A 313 -2.23 -7.05 -19.24
CA GLY A 313 -3.20 -6.23 -18.52
C GLY A 313 -4.23 -5.59 -19.44
N ARG A 314 -3.79 -5.04 -20.59
CA ARG A 314 -4.69 -4.48 -21.61
C ARG A 314 -5.65 -5.53 -22.15
N TYR A 315 -5.17 -6.73 -22.47
CA TYR A 315 -6.00 -7.82 -22.96
C TYR A 315 -7.12 -8.19 -21.99
N PHE A 316 -6.78 -8.37 -20.72
CA PHE A 316 -7.79 -8.76 -19.72
C PHE A 316 -8.78 -7.64 -19.41
N GLN A 317 -8.35 -6.38 -19.52
CA GLN A 317 -9.25 -5.25 -19.40
C GLN A 317 -10.21 -5.16 -20.61
N GLU A 318 -9.72 -5.34 -21.85
CA GLU A 318 -10.53 -5.26 -23.07
C GLU A 318 -11.52 -6.44 -23.19
N GLU A 319 -11.08 -7.67 -22.90
CA GLU A 319 -11.88 -8.89 -23.14
C GLU A 319 -12.74 -9.30 -21.93
N TYR A 320 -12.28 -9.00 -20.72
CA TYR A 320 -12.92 -9.44 -19.47
C TYR A 320 -13.41 -8.28 -18.58
N GLY A 321 -13.06 -7.04 -18.91
CA GLY A 321 -13.34 -5.87 -18.07
C GLY A 321 -12.60 -5.90 -16.75
N SER A 322 -11.50 -6.65 -16.63
CA SER A 322 -10.75 -6.81 -15.39
C SER A 322 -9.47 -5.99 -15.40
N ASP A 323 -9.31 -5.16 -14.38
CA ASP A 323 -8.07 -4.42 -14.10
C ASP A 323 -6.95 -5.32 -13.55
N PHE A 324 -7.31 -6.50 -13.04
CA PHE A 324 -6.41 -7.47 -12.45
C PHE A 324 -6.34 -8.76 -13.27
N VAL A 325 -5.18 -9.43 -13.24
CA VAL A 325 -5.04 -10.79 -13.75
C VAL A 325 -3.93 -11.54 -13.01
N PHE A 326 -4.20 -12.76 -12.59
CA PHE A 326 -3.18 -13.68 -12.10
C PHE A 326 -2.46 -14.33 -13.28
N VAL A 327 -1.13 -14.27 -13.28
CA VAL A 327 -0.30 -15.09 -14.17
C VAL A 327 0.31 -16.20 -13.32
N THR A 328 0.05 -17.44 -13.68
CA THR A 328 0.40 -18.62 -12.88
C THR A 328 1.46 -19.49 -13.54
N HIS A 329 2.07 -20.39 -12.77
CA HIS A 329 3.03 -21.39 -13.25
C HIS A 329 4.25 -20.77 -13.94
N TYR A 330 4.96 -19.91 -13.21
CA TYR A 330 6.21 -19.36 -13.73
C TYR A 330 7.32 -20.41 -13.80
N PRO A 331 8.26 -20.27 -14.74
CA PRO A 331 9.39 -21.18 -14.89
C PRO A 331 10.23 -21.30 -13.60
N SER A 332 10.53 -22.55 -13.20
CA SER A 332 11.26 -22.85 -11.96
C SER A 332 12.61 -22.13 -11.86
N LYS A 333 13.30 -21.92 -12.99
CA LYS A 333 14.59 -21.21 -13.05
C LYS A 333 14.54 -19.77 -12.53
N LYS A 334 13.37 -19.11 -12.60
CA LYS A 334 13.20 -17.71 -12.17
C LYS A 334 12.66 -17.57 -10.76
N ARG A 335 12.13 -18.65 -10.16
CA ARG A 335 11.57 -18.60 -8.82
C ARG A 335 12.60 -18.98 -7.75
N PRO A 336 12.45 -18.46 -6.52
CA PRO A 336 13.38 -18.78 -5.42
C PRO A 336 13.43 -20.27 -5.10
N PHE A 337 14.47 -20.69 -4.38
CA PHE A 337 14.71 -22.09 -4.02
C PHE A 337 13.63 -22.70 -3.12
N TYR A 338 12.84 -21.89 -2.46
CA TYR A 338 11.73 -22.32 -1.60
C TYR A 338 10.39 -22.48 -2.35
N ALA A 339 10.29 -22.06 -3.60
CA ALA A 339 9.07 -22.23 -4.39
C ALA A 339 8.89 -23.69 -4.80
N MET A 340 7.68 -24.24 -4.65
CA MET A 340 7.37 -25.60 -5.01
C MET A 340 7.26 -25.77 -6.52
N ASP A 341 7.94 -26.76 -7.08
CA ASP A 341 7.77 -27.11 -8.49
C ASP A 341 6.43 -27.81 -8.72
N ASP A 342 5.85 -27.62 -9.90
CA ASP A 342 4.64 -28.31 -10.32
C ASP A 342 4.94 -29.81 -10.48
N PRO A 343 4.31 -30.71 -9.70
CA PRO A 343 4.55 -32.13 -9.79
C PRO A 343 4.24 -32.74 -11.18
N GLU A 344 3.31 -32.12 -11.92
CA GLU A 344 2.95 -32.57 -13.26
C GLU A 344 3.94 -32.06 -14.33
N ASN A 345 4.58 -30.92 -14.09
CA ASN A 345 5.56 -30.34 -14.98
C ASN A 345 6.63 -29.52 -14.22
N PRO A 346 7.70 -30.19 -13.71
CA PRO A 346 8.73 -29.54 -12.87
C PRO A 346 9.53 -28.41 -13.53
N LYS A 347 9.29 -28.11 -14.81
CA LYS A 347 9.84 -26.91 -15.45
C LYS A 347 9.20 -25.63 -14.93
N TYR A 348 8.02 -25.74 -14.36
CA TYR A 348 7.22 -24.67 -13.78
C TYR A 348 7.07 -24.84 -12.26
N THR A 349 6.62 -23.79 -11.61
CA THR A 349 6.33 -23.79 -10.18
C THR A 349 4.85 -23.54 -9.91
N LEU A 350 4.36 -23.97 -8.76
CA LEU A 350 3.03 -23.63 -8.24
C LEU A 350 3.08 -22.20 -7.66
N SER A 351 3.36 -21.24 -8.52
CA SER A 351 3.51 -19.82 -8.18
C SER A 351 2.69 -18.94 -9.09
N PHE A 352 2.49 -17.72 -8.66
CA PHE A 352 1.76 -16.70 -9.43
C PHE A 352 2.34 -15.31 -9.18
N ASP A 353 2.09 -14.41 -10.12
CA ASP A 353 2.14 -12.97 -9.92
C ASP A 353 0.77 -12.39 -10.21
N LEU A 354 0.39 -11.34 -9.46
CA LEU A 354 -0.79 -10.55 -9.74
C LEU A 354 -0.38 -9.28 -10.47
N LEU A 355 -0.91 -9.12 -11.67
CA LEU A 355 -0.79 -7.89 -12.44
C LEU A 355 -1.99 -7.00 -12.16
N PHE A 356 -1.75 -5.72 -11.85
CA PHE A 356 -2.75 -4.69 -11.72
C PHE A 356 -2.51 -3.57 -12.73
N ARG A 357 -3.45 -3.37 -13.64
CA ARG A 357 -3.31 -2.38 -14.74
C ARG A 357 -1.96 -2.49 -15.45
N GLY A 358 -1.56 -3.72 -15.78
CA GLY A 358 -0.34 -4.01 -16.52
C GLY A 358 0.96 -3.85 -15.74
N MET A 359 0.95 -3.98 -14.42
CA MET A 359 2.13 -3.99 -13.57
C MET A 359 2.01 -5.07 -12.49
N GLU A 360 3.08 -5.86 -12.30
CA GLU A 360 3.19 -6.78 -11.18
C GLU A 360 3.13 -6.03 -9.84
N VAL A 361 2.16 -6.37 -8.99
CA VAL A 361 1.98 -5.82 -7.64
C VAL A 361 2.22 -6.87 -6.56
N THR A 362 2.07 -8.15 -6.88
CA THR A 362 2.21 -9.29 -5.96
C THR A 362 2.99 -10.40 -6.61
N THR A 363 3.79 -11.09 -5.80
CA THR A 363 4.36 -12.41 -6.10
C THR A 363 4.00 -13.38 -4.98
N GLY A 364 3.47 -14.55 -5.34
CA GLY A 364 3.06 -15.59 -4.40
C GLY A 364 3.24 -17.00 -4.92
N GLY A 365 2.92 -17.98 -4.06
CA GLY A 365 2.89 -19.38 -4.45
C GLY A 365 3.04 -20.33 -3.28
N GLN A 366 2.93 -21.61 -3.59
CA GLN A 366 3.17 -22.72 -2.68
C GLN A 366 4.66 -22.91 -2.44
N ARG A 367 5.03 -23.32 -1.22
CA ARG A 367 6.41 -23.52 -0.81
C ARG A 367 6.72 -25.02 -0.72
N VAL A 368 7.98 -25.34 -0.93
CA VAL A 368 8.49 -26.67 -0.59
C VAL A 368 8.36 -26.88 0.92
N HIS A 369 7.68 -27.92 1.34
CA HIS A 369 7.48 -28.23 2.77
C HIS A 369 8.25 -29.48 3.21
N SER A 370 8.64 -30.36 2.27
CA SER A 370 9.45 -31.56 2.53
C SER A 370 10.91 -31.16 2.75
N TYR A 371 11.51 -31.62 3.85
CA TYR A 371 12.93 -31.39 4.15
C TYR A 371 13.86 -31.95 3.06
N GLY A 372 13.59 -33.19 2.57
CA GLY A 372 14.42 -33.80 1.52
C GLY A 372 14.36 -33.02 0.19
N GLU A 373 13.16 -32.60 -0.22
CA GLU A 373 12.98 -31.83 -1.45
C GLU A 373 13.62 -30.44 -1.33
N GLN A 374 13.52 -29.80 -0.16
CA GLN A 374 14.13 -28.50 0.07
C GLN A 374 15.67 -28.57 -0.04
N ILE A 375 16.30 -29.58 0.57
CA ILE A 375 17.73 -29.82 0.43
C ILE A 375 18.13 -30.10 -1.02
N ALA A 376 17.39 -30.96 -1.71
CA ALA A 376 17.68 -31.30 -3.12
C ALA A 376 17.63 -30.03 -4.00
N LYS A 377 16.62 -29.20 -3.82
CA LYS A 377 16.44 -27.96 -4.58
C LYS A 377 17.51 -26.91 -4.28
N MET A 378 17.98 -26.82 -3.04
CA MET A 378 19.11 -25.96 -2.67
C MET A 378 20.41 -26.41 -3.35
N LEU A 379 20.72 -27.71 -3.29
CA LEU A 379 21.92 -28.30 -3.91
C LEU A 379 21.91 -28.13 -5.44
N GLU A 380 20.77 -28.36 -6.10
CA GLU A 380 20.59 -28.09 -7.54
C GLU A 380 20.96 -26.67 -7.93
N ARG A 381 20.72 -25.71 -7.04
CA ARG A 381 21.02 -24.28 -7.24
C ARG A 381 22.40 -23.86 -6.76
N GLY A 382 23.25 -24.81 -6.35
CA GLY A 382 24.59 -24.54 -5.86
C GLY A 382 24.63 -23.81 -4.52
N MET A 383 23.58 -23.97 -3.70
CA MET A 383 23.52 -23.42 -2.35
C MET A 383 24.05 -24.44 -1.34
N GLU A 384 24.71 -23.94 -0.31
CA GLU A 384 25.20 -24.78 0.79
C GLU A 384 24.13 -24.84 1.91
N PRO A 385 23.49 -26.02 2.15
CA PRO A 385 22.46 -26.15 3.17
C PRO A 385 22.91 -25.74 4.57
N ASP A 386 24.20 -25.90 4.87
CA ASP A 386 24.79 -25.55 6.17
C ASP A 386 24.69 -24.06 6.50
N ASP A 387 24.66 -23.17 5.49
CA ASP A 387 24.46 -21.75 5.67
C ASP A 387 23.01 -21.38 6.05
N PHE A 388 22.06 -22.33 5.91
CA PHE A 388 20.63 -22.13 6.10
C PHE A 388 20.02 -23.01 7.19
N GLN A 389 20.83 -23.48 8.15
CA GLN A 389 20.40 -24.45 9.18
C GLN A 389 19.18 -23.95 9.99
N SER A 390 19.11 -22.66 10.34
CA SER A 390 17.97 -22.10 11.07
C SER A 390 16.67 -22.13 10.26
N TYR A 391 16.75 -21.92 8.95
CA TYR A 391 15.61 -22.05 8.05
C TYR A 391 15.23 -23.52 7.84
N LEU A 392 16.21 -24.38 7.59
CA LEU A 392 15.98 -25.82 7.35
C LEU A 392 15.44 -26.53 8.58
N MET A 393 15.67 -26.01 9.77
CA MET A 393 15.17 -26.56 11.03
C MET A 393 13.63 -26.72 11.02
N ILE A 394 12.91 -25.76 10.44
CA ILE A 394 11.44 -25.84 10.35
C ILE A 394 11.00 -27.07 9.53
N HIS A 395 11.64 -27.30 8.38
CA HIS A 395 11.34 -28.43 7.49
C HIS A 395 11.74 -29.77 8.14
N LYS A 396 12.89 -29.80 8.82
CA LYS A 396 13.39 -30.98 9.50
C LYS A 396 12.46 -31.46 10.61
N HIS A 397 11.75 -30.54 11.28
CA HIS A 397 10.88 -30.88 12.39
C HIS A 397 9.37 -30.86 12.02
N GLY A 398 9.05 -30.78 10.75
CA GLY A 398 7.71 -30.91 10.21
C GLY A 398 7.05 -29.58 9.86
N MET A 399 6.80 -29.39 8.58
CA MET A 399 6.03 -28.26 8.05
C MET A 399 4.83 -28.78 7.27
N PRO A 400 3.63 -28.21 7.46
CA PRO A 400 2.49 -28.53 6.61
C PRO A 400 2.70 -28.02 5.18
N PRO A 401 1.95 -28.51 4.19
CA PRO A 401 1.78 -27.80 2.93
C PRO A 401 1.41 -26.35 3.21
N HIS A 402 2.17 -25.39 2.67
CA HIS A 402 2.00 -23.99 2.97
C HIS A 402 2.39 -23.12 1.78
N GLY A 403 1.94 -21.90 1.82
CA GLY A 403 2.26 -20.90 0.84
C GLY A 403 1.85 -19.50 1.27
N GLY A 404 2.19 -18.53 0.48
CA GLY A 404 1.90 -17.14 0.77
C GLY A 404 2.39 -16.22 -0.34
N LEU A 405 2.34 -14.93 -0.05
CA LEU A 405 2.65 -13.90 -1.00
C LEU A 405 3.29 -12.68 -0.35
N GLY A 406 3.77 -11.77 -1.19
CA GLY A 406 4.19 -10.42 -0.81
C GLY A 406 3.66 -9.40 -1.82
N ILE A 407 2.97 -8.38 -1.34
CA ILE A 407 2.42 -7.27 -2.11
C ILE A 407 3.26 -6.03 -1.87
N GLY A 408 3.63 -5.31 -2.93
CA GLY A 408 4.24 -3.99 -2.80
C GLY A 408 3.18 -2.91 -2.57
N LEU A 409 3.07 -2.37 -1.35
CA LEU A 409 2.07 -1.37 -1.00
C LEU A 409 2.16 -0.12 -1.89
N GLU A 410 3.37 0.35 -2.17
CA GLU A 410 3.60 1.53 -3.01
C GLU A 410 3.17 1.29 -4.46
N ARG A 411 3.46 0.11 -5.03
CA ARG A 411 3.02 -0.26 -6.39
C ARG A 411 1.50 -0.34 -6.48
N LEU A 412 0.86 -1.02 -5.51
CA LEU A 412 -0.61 -1.13 -5.46
C LEU A 412 -1.25 0.25 -5.32
N THR A 413 -0.73 1.10 -4.41
CA THR A 413 -1.22 2.48 -4.22
C THR A 413 -1.03 3.32 -5.48
N MET A 414 0.15 3.25 -6.10
CA MET A 414 0.50 3.99 -7.31
C MET A 414 -0.46 3.66 -8.46
N LYS A 415 -0.66 2.37 -8.73
CA LYS A 415 -1.55 1.92 -9.81
C LYS A 415 -3.01 2.24 -9.51
N LEU A 416 -3.45 2.12 -8.26
CA LEU A 416 -4.81 2.49 -7.87
C LEU A 416 -5.06 3.99 -8.03
N CYS A 417 -4.10 4.83 -7.64
CA CYS A 417 -4.21 6.28 -7.74
C CYS A 417 -3.91 6.83 -9.15
N GLY A 418 -3.60 5.99 -10.14
CA GLY A 418 -3.26 6.41 -11.50
C GLY A 418 -2.02 7.31 -11.54
N LEU A 419 -1.00 6.96 -10.73
CA LEU A 419 0.29 7.64 -10.70
C LEU A 419 1.31 6.85 -11.53
N ASP A 420 2.27 7.60 -12.13
CA ASP A 420 3.37 7.06 -12.96
C ASP A 420 4.68 7.02 -12.18
#